data_f91bc01d992c27892a2fe1be9d1250dd
#
_entry.id   f91bc01d992c27892a2fe1be9d1250dd
#
_cell.length_a   1.000
_cell.length_b   1.000
_cell.length_c   1.000
_cell.angle_alpha   90.00
_cell.angle_beta   90.00
_cell.angle_gamma   90.00
#
_symmetry.space_group_name_H-M   'P 1'
#
loop_
_entity.id
_entity.type
_entity.pdbx_description
1 polymer ?
#
loop_
_entity_poly.entity_id
_entity_poly.type
_entity_poly.pdbx_seq_one_letter_code
_entity_poly.pdbx_strand_id
1 'polypeptide(L)'
;MNKAVLFLFLILSTWASAQVYSLTDLLKMADTANLTLKNARIEISANANQRKAFLASQYPKITATGDYRYNAIIPGQIVPADFFGGPPGTFAEVKFGVPYTLSNTVQLTQFIFNPQLNYGLNALAINAQIVEIQEKIAFQEVHYQVSNTFFALQAVNQQVEFLQKNEKNMDELIRNMELMQQQGLIIPTEVDKLKINRNSITNGIVKLENTRLQLNQLLSILVGFPEGTALTIASDEIISNPSITEQTNALRPELELIQLQKQMNVEERKGTYMAYLPTLSFYGAYNYNYNMKPEDDFRTGIPSAFLGLRLDWTLFDGFEKKNKLKVNAYNKEKIQNQELLATQQLNLATANAKRDAELQTANLEMNKEQLRLSERVYDAAKAQFKAGTISTNELLQADNGLQQAQSSLVGAYLS
;
A
#
# COMPACT_ATOMS: atom_id res chain seq x y z
N MET A 1 18.57 -51.13 24.04
CA MET A 1 18.71 -50.18 22.94
C MET A 1 17.56 -49.17 23.06
N ASN A 2 17.63 -47.93 23.27
CA ASN A 2 18.58 -46.96 23.79
C ASN A 2 17.73 -45.86 24.44
N LYS A 3 17.75 -45.77 25.78
CA LYS A 3 17.12 -44.65 26.53
C LYS A 3 17.99 -43.38 26.50
N ALA A 4 19.06 -43.33 25.68
CA ALA A 4 20.02 -42.23 25.61
C ALA A 4 19.69 -41.17 24.50
N VAL A 5 18.73 -41.41 23.62
CA VAL A 5 18.39 -40.45 22.52
C VAL A 5 17.32 -39.45 22.92
N LEU A 6 16.58 -39.71 24.01
CA LEU A 6 15.51 -38.82 24.47
C LEU A 6 15.99 -37.66 25.34
N PHE A 7 17.27 -37.63 25.74
CA PHE A 7 17.83 -36.61 26.65
C PHE A 7 18.61 -35.50 25.94
N LEU A 8 18.80 -35.61 24.60
CA LEU A 8 19.55 -34.59 23.83
C LEU A 8 18.66 -33.52 23.19
N PHE A 9 17.34 -33.61 23.35
CA PHE A 9 16.39 -32.63 22.76
C PHE A 9 15.90 -31.56 23.75
N LEU A 10 16.39 -31.55 24.99
CA LEU A 10 15.90 -30.70 26.09
C LEU A 10 16.88 -29.61 26.52
N ILE A 11 18.01 -29.38 25.80
CA ILE A 11 19.01 -28.35 26.16
C ILE A 11 19.20 -27.33 24.99
N LEU A 12 18.24 -27.19 24.12
CA LEU A 12 18.12 -26.01 23.24
C LEU A 12 17.00 -25.07 23.77
N SER A 13 17.00 -24.80 25.07
CA SER A 13 16.47 -23.56 25.60
C SER A 13 17.45 -22.49 25.13
N THR A 14 17.26 -22.02 23.86
CA THR A 14 17.85 -20.79 23.38
C THR A 14 17.55 -19.73 24.43
N TRP A 15 18.58 -19.18 25.00
CA TRP A 15 18.51 -17.91 25.69
C TRP A 15 17.95 -16.94 24.66
N ALA A 16 16.65 -16.70 24.72
CA ALA A 16 16.03 -15.57 24.07
C ALA A 16 16.54 -14.34 24.83
N SER A 17 17.80 -13.95 24.61
CA SER A 17 18.22 -12.60 24.93
C SER A 17 17.22 -11.71 24.20
N ALA A 18 16.47 -10.89 24.93
CA ALA A 18 15.57 -9.91 24.34
C ALA A 18 16.44 -9.06 23.40
N GLN A 19 16.31 -9.32 22.11
CA GLN A 19 17.09 -8.61 21.10
C GLN A 19 16.59 -7.16 21.08
N VAL A 20 17.50 -6.24 21.42
CA VAL A 20 17.22 -4.82 21.38
C VAL A 20 17.43 -4.34 19.96
N TYR A 21 16.41 -3.78 19.33
CA TYR A 21 16.42 -3.30 17.97
C TYR A 21 16.68 -1.81 17.89
N SER A 22 17.63 -1.41 17.06
CA SER A 22 17.84 0.00 16.68
C SER A 22 16.82 0.39 15.56
N LEU A 23 16.65 1.69 15.35
CA LEU A 23 15.84 2.19 14.22
C LEU A 23 16.36 1.64 12.88
N THR A 24 17.68 1.63 12.70
CA THR A 24 18.32 1.14 11.47
C THR A 24 18.02 -0.34 11.22
N ASP A 25 17.98 -1.16 12.26
CA ASP A 25 17.64 -2.58 12.14
C ASP A 25 16.18 -2.77 11.72
N LEU A 26 15.27 -2.01 12.36
CA LEU A 26 13.84 -2.07 12.04
C LEU A 26 13.54 -1.59 10.62
N LEU A 27 14.21 -0.54 10.14
CA LEU A 27 14.09 -0.09 8.75
C LEU A 27 14.54 -1.17 7.76
N LYS A 28 15.69 -1.80 7.99
CA LYS A 28 16.18 -2.92 7.15
C LYS A 28 15.22 -4.11 7.15
N MET A 29 14.62 -4.41 8.31
CA MET A 29 13.61 -5.47 8.40
C MET A 29 12.35 -5.10 7.61
N ALA A 30 11.86 -3.87 7.74
CA ALA A 30 10.72 -3.37 6.98
C ALA A 30 10.97 -3.46 5.47
N ASP A 31 12.17 -3.12 4.98
CA ASP A 31 12.54 -3.20 3.56
C ASP A 31 12.33 -4.60 2.96
N THR A 32 12.49 -5.64 3.77
CA THR A 32 12.41 -7.02 3.29
C THR A 32 11.09 -7.71 3.65
N ALA A 33 10.47 -7.35 4.77
CA ALA A 33 9.36 -8.08 5.34
C ALA A 33 8.03 -7.35 5.25
N ASN A 34 8.02 -6.00 5.14
CA ASN A 34 6.80 -5.22 5.06
C ASN A 34 5.92 -5.61 3.85
N LEU A 35 4.64 -5.88 4.11
CA LEU A 35 3.71 -6.36 3.09
C LEU A 35 3.38 -5.30 2.04
N THR A 36 3.36 -4.01 2.40
CA THR A 36 3.14 -2.91 1.44
C THR A 36 4.26 -2.85 0.41
N LEU A 37 5.52 -2.96 0.85
CA LEU A 37 6.68 -2.99 -0.05
C LEU A 37 6.73 -4.27 -0.89
N LYS A 38 6.38 -5.42 -0.30
CA LYS A 38 6.26 -6.68 -1.07
C LYS A 38 5.22 -6.55 -2.17
N ASN A 39 4.05 -5.98 -1.87
CA ASN A 39 2.99 -5.78 -2.86
C ASN A 39 3.44 -4.82 -3.97
N ALA A 40 4.12 -3.72 -3.66
CA ALA A 40 4.65 -2.80 -4.65
C ALA A 40 5.67 -3.49 -5.60
N ARG A 41 6.55 -4.35 -5.08
CA ARG A 41 7.50 -5.14 -5.89
C ARG A 41 6.82 -6.23 -6.72
N ILE A 42 5.75 -6.82 -6.21
CA ILE A 42 4.91 -7.75 -6.98
C ILE A 42 4.25 -7.02 -8.14
N GLU A 43 3.78 -5.78 -7.95
CA GLU A 43 3.17 -4.97 -9.00
C GLU A 43 4.16 -4.67 -10.15
N ILE A 44 5.43 -4.36 -9.83
CA ILE A 44 6.50 -4.23 -10.85
C ILE A 44 6.64 -5.53 -11.67
N SER A 45 6.65 -6.68 -10.99
CA SER A 45 6.76 -7.98 -11.64
C SER A 45 5.52 -8.33 -12.47
N ALA A 46 4.33 -7.97 -11.98
CA ALA A 46 3.06 -8.13 -12.69
C ALA A 46 3.04 -7.27 -13.96
N ASN A 47 3.46 -6.01 -13.89
CA ASN A 47 3.56 -5.10 -15.03
C ASN A 47 4.52 -5.63 -16.11
N ALA A 48 5.69 -6.14 -15.71
CA ALA A 48 6.64 -6.76 -16.64
C ALA A 48 6.03 -7.95 -17.41
N ASN A 49 5.23 -8.78 -16.73
CA ASN A 49 4.53 -9.90 -17.37
C ASN A 49 3.34 -9.44 -18.22
N GLN A 50 2.64 -8.39 -17.82
CA GLN A 50 1.58 -7.77 -18.63
C GLN A 50 2.13 -7.22 -19.95
N ARG A 51 3.33 -6.61 -19.92
CA ARG A 51 4.03 -6.20 -21.15
C ARG A 51 4.37 -7.39 -22.05
N LYS A 52 4.84 -8.53 -21.49
CA LYS A 52 5.09 -9.76 -22.26
C LYS A 52 3.80 -10.33 -22.85
N ALA A 53 2.71 -10.33 -22.07
CA ALA A 53 1.39 -10.78 -22.54
C ALA A 53 0.87 -9.90 -23.68
N PHE A 54 1.10 -8.59 -23.62
CA PHE A 54 0.75 -7.67 -24.69
C PHE A 54 1.61 -7.90 -25.95
N LEU A 55 2.92 -8.12 -25.79
CA LEU A 55 3.82 -8.50 -26.90
C LEU A 55 3.37 -9.80 -27.57
N ALA A 56 2.79 -10.74 -26.83
CA ALA A 56 2.28 -11.98 -27.37
C ALA A 56 1.15 -11.77 -28.40
N SER A 57 0.46 -10.62 -28.38
CA SER A 57 -0.53 -10.27 -29.41
C SER A 57 0.08 -10.03 -30.81
N GLN A 58 1.40 -9.85 -30.87
CA GLN A 58 2.14 -9.74 -32.15
C GLN A 58 2.47 -11.10 -32.76
N TYR A 59 2.36 -12.18 -31.99
CA TYR A 59 2.64 -13.53 -32.49
C TYR A 59 1.42 -14.16 -33.16
N PRO A 60 1.63 -15.19 -34.05
CA PRO A 60 0.53 -15.93 -34.61
C PRO A 60 -0.35 -16.55 -33.54
N LYS A 61 -1.66 -16.35 -33.65
CA LYS A 61 -2.67 -16.98 -32.81
C LYS A 61 -3.33 -18.13 -33.53
N ILE A 62 -3.26 -19.32 -32.95
CA ILE A 62 -3.94 -20.50 -33.44
C ILE A 62 -5.12 -20.79 -32.52
N THR A 63 -6.31 -20.88 -33.10
CA THR A 63 -7.54 -21.23 -32.40
C THR A 63 -8.19 -22.45 -33.02
N ALA A 64 -8.68 -23.38 -32.23
CA ALA A 64 -9.48 -24.49 -32.66
C ALA A 64 -10.89 -24.35 -32.09
N THR A 65 -11.90 -24.47 -32.94
CA THR A 65 -13.31 -24.42 -32.55
C THR A 65 -14.03 -25.66 -33.09
N GLY A 66 -14.87 -26.27 -32.24
CA GLY A 66 -15.79 -27.34 -32.58
C GLY A 66 -17.23 -26.89 -32.35
N ASP A 67 -18.08 -27.04 -33.34
CA ASP A 67 -19.50 -26.72 -33.26
C ASP A 67 -20.32 -27.94 -33.68
N TYR A 68 -21.18 -28.45 -32.81
CA TYR A 68 -22.14 -29.47 -33.14
C TYR A 68 -23.53 -28.85 -33.16
N ARG A 69 -24.18 -28.91 -34.32
CA ARG A 69 -25.47 -28.28 -34.57
C ARG A 69 -26.52 -29.26 -35.02
N TYR A 70 -27.68 -29.17 -34.39
CA TYR A 70 -28.90 -29.78 -34.89
C TYR A 70 -29.78 -28.71 -35.52
N ASN A 71 -30.03 -28.82 -36.84
CA ASN A 71 -30.90 -27.93 -37.58
C ASN A 71 -32.33 -28.50 -37.53
N ALA A 72 -33.13 -28.05 -36.56
CA ALA A 72 -34.52 -28.50 -36.39
C ALA A 72 -35.39 -28.16 -37.61
N ILE A 73 -35.08 -27.06 -38.30
CA ILE A 73 -35.70 -26.66 -39.57
C ILE A 73 -34.57 -26.33 -40.55
N ILE A 74 -34.50 -27.06 -41.65
CA ILE A 74 -33.57 -26.81 -42.75
C ILE A 74 -34.22 -25.77 -43.67
N PRO A 75 -33.60 -24.57 -43.87
CA PRO A 75 -34.20 -23.55 -44.74
C PRO A 75 -34.27 -24.02 -46.18
N GLY A 76 -35.43 -23.82 -46.79
CA GLY A 76 -35.62 -24.05 -48.22
C GLY A 76 -35.06 -22.90 -49.06
N GLN A 77 -34.43 -23.21 -50.18
CA GLN A 77 -34.04 -22.23 -51.20
C GLN A 77 -34.99 -22.34 -52.41
N ILE A 78 -35.45 -21.17 -52.87
CA ILE A 78 -36.28 -21.11 -54.07
C ILE A 78 -35.36 -21.17 -55.30
N VAL A 79 -35.53 -22.20 -56.09
CA VAL A 79 -34.74 -22.44 -57.30
C VAL A 79 -35.66 -22.61 -58.48
N PRO A 80 -35.24 -22.31 -59.77
CA PRO A 80 -36.01 -22.62 -60.94
C PRO A 80 -36.30 -24.13 -61.04
N ALA A 81 -37.57 -24.49 -61.23
CA ALA A 81 -38.04 -25.88 -61.16
C ALA A 81 -37.54 -26.73 -62.34
N ASP A 82 -37.18 -26.10 -63.43
CA ASP A 82 -36.65 -26.77 -64.69
C ASP A 82 -35.31 -27.51 -64.40
N PHE A 83 -34.48 -27.05 -63.44
CA PHE A 83 -33.27 -27.77 -63.01
C PHE A 83 -33.58 -29.14 -62.34
N PHE A 84 -34.79 -29.33 -61.85
CA PHE A 84 -35.25 -30.56 -61.16
C PHE A 84 -36.39 -31.25 -61.84
N GLY A 85 -36.54 -31.01 -63.19
CA GLY A 85 -37.53 -31.67 -64.03
C GLY A 85 -38.94 -31.09 -63.97
N GLY A 86 -39.12 -29.89 -63.40
CA GLY A 86 -40.39 -29.17 -63.36
C GLY A 86 -40.66 -28.33 -64.63
N PRO A 87 -41.87 -27.73 -64.79
CA PRO A 87 -42.20 -26.88 -65.92
C PRO A 87 -41.31 -25.64 -66.04
N PRO A 88 -40.84 -25.24 -67.23
CA PRO A 88 -40.08 -24.03 -67.46
C PRO A 88 -40.84 -22.77 -66.94
N GLY A 89 -40.10 -21.85 -66.26
CA GLY A 89 -40.67 -20.60 -65.69
C GLY A 89 -41.37 -20.74 -64.37
N THR A 90 -41.36 -21.92 -63.75
CA THR A 90 -41.86 -22.14 -62.35
C THR A 90 -40.71 -22.25 -61.38
N PHE A 91 -41.03 -22.07 -60.11
CA PHE A 91 -40.06 -22.18 -59.04
C PHE A 91 -40.43 -23.33 -58.12
N ALA A 92 -39.40 -24.01 -57.56
CA ALA A 92 -39.55 -25.06 -56.56
C ALA A 92 -38.75 -24.69 -55.31
N GLU A 93 -39.27 -25.04 -54.14
CA GLU A 93 -38.52 -24.96 -52.89
C GLU A 93 -37.70 -26.25 -52.71
N VAL A 94 -36.38 -26.11 -52.65
CA VAL A 94 -35.48 -27.24 -52.41
C VAL A 94 -34.72 -26.98 -51.09
N LYS A 95 -34.74 -27.96 -50.20
CA LYS A 95 -34.03 -27.90 -48.91
C LYS A 95 -32.62 -28.43 -49.07
N PHE A 96 -31.62 -27.53 -49.07
CA PHE A 96 -30.21 -27.88 -49.10
C PHE A 96 -29.64 -27.89 -47.70
N GLY A 97 -29.28 -29.05 -47.18
CA GLY A 97 -28.67 -29.22 -45.89
C GLY A 97 -29.02 -30.55 -45.23
N VAL A 98 -28.45 -30.72 -44.05
CA VAL A 98 -28.63 -31.92 -43.24
C VAL A 98 -29.03 -31.53 -41.79
N PRO A 99 -29.77 -32.41 -41.09
CA PRO A 99 -30.19 -32.13 -39.70
C PRO A 99 -29.02 -31.96 -38.75
N TYR A 100 -27.94 -32.70 -38.91
CA TYR A 100 -26.81 -32.70 -38.02
C TYR A 100 -25.53 -32.28 -38.72
N THR A 101 -24.82 -31.30 -38.13
CA THR A 101 -23.55 -30.81 -38.66
C THR A 101 -22.54 -30.70 -37.51
N LEU A 102 -21.37 -31.30 -37.65
CA LEU A 102 -20.22 -31.13 -36.80
C LEU A 102 -19.16 -30.36 -37.57
N SER A 103 -18.91 -29.12 -37.18
CA SER A 103 -17.91 -28.24 -37.78
C SER A 103 -16.70 -28.11 -36.88
N ASN A 104 -15.53 -28.50 -37.36
CA ASN A 104 -14.26 -28.33 -36.69
C ASN A 104 -13.41 -27.36 -37.51
N THR A 105 -12.97 -26.28 -36.88
CA THR A 105 -12.16 -25.22 -37.51
C THR A 105 -10.87 -25.02 -36.77
N VAL A 106 -9.74 -25.09 -37.43
CA VAL A 106 -8.45 -24.62 -36.94
C VAL A 106 -8.09 -23.34 -37.70
N GLN A 107 -7.95 -22.22 -37.00
CA GLN A 107 -7.67 -20.93 -37.63
C GLN A 107 -6.36 -20.36 -37.08
N LEU A 108 -5.51 -19.88 -37.97
CA LEU A 108 -4.33 -19.08 -37.73
C LEU A 108 -4.66 -17.63 -38.04
N THR A 109 -4.32 -16.70 -37.12
CA THR A 109 -4.42 -15.26 -37.37
C THR A 109 -3.12 -14.59 -36.94
N GLN A 110 -2.56 -13.71 -37.78
CA GLN A 110 -1.34 -12.96 -37.56
C GLN A 110 -1.52 -11.50 -37.98
N PHE A 111 -1.33 -10.56 -37.09
CA PHE A 111 -1.26 -9.15 -37.48
C PHE A 111 0.04 -8.89 -38.25
N ILE A 112 -0.07 -8.33 -39.46
CA ILE A 112 1.05 -7.83 -40.25
C ILE A 112 1.29 -6.36 -39.93
N PHE A 113 0.20 -5.60 -39.80
CA PHE A 113 0.25 -4.19 -39.46
C PHE A 113 -0.90 -3.86 -38.51
N ASN A 114 -0.53 -3.43 -37.28
CA ASN A 114 -1.47 -2.92 -36.30
C ASN A 114 -0.84 -1.71 -35.61
N PRO A 115 -1.19 -0.49 -36.01
CA PRO A 115 -0.57 0.73 -35.48
C PRO A 115 -0.85 0.95 -33.98
N GLN A 116 -1.92 0.37 -33.44
CA GLN A 116 -2.21 0.48 -32.00
C GLN A 116 -1.27 -0.34 -31.12
N LEU A 117 -0.58 -1.36 -31.66
CA LEU A 117 0.37 -2.17 -30.90
C LEU A 117 1.56 -1.34 -30.41
N ASN A 118 2.11 -0.47 -31.27
CA ASN A 118 3.24 0.37 -30.88
C ASN A 118 2.87 1.36 -29.76
N TYR A 119 1.67 1.94 -29.83
CA TYR A 119 1.14 2.77 -28.76
C TYR A 119 1.00 1.97 -27.46
N GLY A 120 0.39 0.78 -27.52
CA GLY A 120 0.19 -0.06 -26.33
C GLY A 120 1.52 -0.44 -25.66
N LEU A 121 2.58 -0.73 -26.45
CA LEU A 121 3.92 -1.01 -25.92
C LEU A 121 4.56 0.19 -25.22
N ASN A 122 4.43 1.39 -25.81
CA ASN A 122 4.92 2.62 -25.22
C ASN A 122 4.17 2.96 -23.93
N ALA A 123 2.84 2.83 -23.93
CA ALA A 123 2.01 3.02 -22.74
C ALA A 123 2.40 2.08 -21.62
N LEU A 124 2.65 0.79 -21.91
CA LEU A 124 3.12 -0.19 -20.93
C LEU A 124 4.54 0.10 -20.43
N ALA A 125 5.43 0.66 -21.27
CA ALA A 125 6.75 1.09 -20.86
C ALA A 125 6.70 2.28 -19.87
N ILE A 126 5.81 3.25 -20.11
CA ILE A 126 5.56 4.36 -19.18
C ILE A 126 4.91 3.83 -17.90
N ASN A 127 3.96 2.91 -18.00
CA ASN A 127 3.34 2.30 -16.82
C ASN A 127 4.36 1.54 -15.95
N ALA A 128 5.38 0.90 -16.54
CA ALA A 128 6.46 0.28 -15.80
C ALA A 128 7.22 1.32 -14.94
N GLN A 129 7.49 2.51 -15.49
CA GLN A 129 8.12 3.60 -14.75
C GLN A 129 7.19 4.15 -13.65
N ILE A 130 5.88 4.22 -13.91
CA ILE A 130 4.88 4.65 -12.91
C ILE A 130 4.91 3.73 -11.69
N VAL A 131 4.87 2.40 -11.89
CA VAL A 131 4.87 1.46 -10.77
C VAL A 131 6.20 1.44 -10.01
N GLU A 132 7.34 1.72 -10.68
CA GLU A 132 8.64 1.91 -10.01
C GLU A 132 8.64 3.17 -9.13
N ILE A 133 8.05 4.27 -9.58
CA ILE A 133 7.92 5.48 -8.76
C ILE A 133 6.94 5.27 -7.61
N GLN A 134 5.86 4.53 -7.81
CA GLN A 134 4.93 4.18 -6.75
C GLN A 134 5.59 3.30 -5.67
N GLU A 135 6.51 2.41 -6.05
CA GLU A 135 7.32 1.64 -5.08
C GLU A 135 8.21 2.57 -4.25
N LYS A 136 8.87 3.57 -4.88
CA LYS A 136 9.66 4.57 -4.15
C LYS A 136 8.83 5.39 -3.16
N ILE A 137 7.61 5.79 -3.55
CA ILE A 137 6.68 6.49 -2.66
C ILE A 137 6.28 5.60 -1.48
N ALA A 138 5.91 4.34 -1.76
CA ALA A 138 5.58 3.38 -0.71
C ALA A 138 6.76 3.12 0.25
N PHE A 139 7.99 3.06 -0.29
CA PHE A 139 9.21 2.93 0.51
C PHE A 139 9.38 4.11 1.47
N GLN A 140 9.26 5.34 0.99
CA GLN A 140 9.36 6.53 1.83
C GLN A 140 8.27 6.56 2.92
N GLU A 141 7.04 6.20 2.57
CA GLU A 141 5.93 6.15 3.50
C GLU A 141 6.13 5.10 4.61
N VAL A 142 6.58 3.89 4.25
CA VAL A 142 6.87 2.82 5.23
C VAL A 142 8.02 3.24 6.15
N HIS A 143 9.08 3.84 5.60
CA HIS A 143 10.20 4.35 6.40
C HIS A 143 9.75 5.45 7.38
N TYR A 144 8.90 6.36 6.93
CA TYR A 144 8.31 7.38 7.78
C TYR A 144 7.47 6.76 8.91
N GLN A 145 6.59 5.82 8.58
CA GLN A 145 5.72 5.17 9.58
C GLN A 145 6.52 4.38 10.62
N VAL A 146 7.54 3.63 10.20
CA VAL A 146 8.43 2.89 11.11
C VAL A 146 9.17 3.86 12.04
N SER A 147 9.76 4.92 11.48
CA SER A 147 10.51 5.91 12.26
C SER A 147 9.62 6.63 13.26
N ASN A 148 8.45 7.11 12.83
CA ASN A 148 7.49 7.79 13.67
C ASN A 148 6.98 6.89 14.82
N THR A 149 6.67 5.62 14.50
CA THR A 149 6.21 4.65 15.52
C THR A 149 7.34 4.30 16.51
N PHE A 150 8.59 4.19 16.04
CA PHE A 150 9.76 3.94 16.87
C PHE A 150 9.97 5.07 17.88
N PHE A 151 10.00 6.32 17.41
CA PHE A 151 10.18 7.48 18.31
C PHE A 151 8.99 7.67 19.26
N ALA A 152 7.75 7.43 18.78
CA ALA A 152 6.58 7.44 19.65
C ALA A 152 6.68 6.40 20.78
N LEU A 153 7.17 5.19 20.46
CA LEU A 153 7.37 4.13 21.44
C LEU A 153 8.48 4.48 22.46
N GLN A 154 9.59 5.10 21.99
CA GLN A 154 10.64 5.61 22.88
C GLN A 154 10.08 6.67 23.86
N ALA A 155 9.32 7.62 23.35
CA ALA A 155 8.72 8.67 24.17
C ALA A 155 7.75 8.11 25.22
N VAL A 156 6.91 7.14 24.84
CA VAL A 156 6.02 6.46 25.80
C VAL A 156 6.82 5.70 26.85
N ASN A 157 7.90 5.01 26.47
CA ASN A 157 8.79 4.34 27.43
C ASN A 157 9.38 5.34 28.45
N GLN A 158 9.86 6.48 27.97
CA GLN A 158 10.40 7.54 28.84
C GLN A 158 9.34 8.11 29.78
N GLN A 159 8.11 8.32 29.28
CA GLN A 159 7.01 8.82 30.12
C GLN A 159 6.60 7.80 31.19
N VAL A 160 6.59 6.50 30.87
CA VAL A 160 6.33 5.43 31.84
C VAL A 160 7.41 5.43 32.91
N GLU A 161 8.69 5.58 32.56
CA GLU A 161 9.79 5.64 33.50
C GLU A 161 9.66 6.84 34.47
N PHE A 162 9.31 8.01 33.95
CA PHE A 162 9.05 9.19 34.77
C PHE A 162 7.92 8.95 35.79
N LEU A 163 6.77 8.44 35.31
CA LEU A 163 5.64 8.17 36.19
C LEU A 163 5.93 7.08 37.23
N GLN A 164 6.67 6.04 36.90
CA GLN A 164 7.08 4.99 37.83
C GLN A 164 8.01 5.56 38.93
N LYS A 165 8.93 6.46 38.56
CA LYS A 165 9.78 7.16 39.54
C LYS A 165 8.95 8.05 40.45
N ASN A 166 7.99 8.79 39.88
CA ASN A 166 7.09 9.66 40.67
C ASN A 166 6.19 8.82 41.59
N GLU A 167 5.67 7.67 41.13
CA GLU A 167 4.89 6.75 41.95
C GLU A 167 5.71 6.26 43.18
N LYS A 168 6.96 5.83 42.98
CA LYS A 168 7.86 5.42 44.07
C LYS A 168 8.10 6.55 45.07
N ASN A 169 8.35 7.78 44.58
CA ASN A 169 8.51 8.93 45.44
C ASN A 169 7.25 9.22 46.29
N MET A 170 6.07 9.08 45.67
CA MET A 170 4.79 9.26 46.32
C MET A 170 4.53 8.19 47.37
N ASP A 171 4.87 6.92 47.10
CA ASP A 171 4.74 5.82 48.05
C ASP A 171 5.64 6.02 49.30
N GLU A 172 6.87 6.55 49.14
CA GLU A 172 7.74 6.92 50.27
C GLU A 172 7.13 8.04 51.08
N LEU A 173 6.56 9.05 50.43
CA LEU A 173 5.94 10.18 51.09
C LEU A 173 4.70 9.76 51.89
N ILE A 174 3.82 8.96 51.31
CA ILE A 174 2.64 8.42 51.98
C ILE A 174 3.05 7.62 53.22
N ARG A 175 4.05 6.77 53.15
CA ARG A 175 4.55 5.96 54.23
C ARG A 175 5.01 6.83 55.41
N ASN A 176 5.76 7.91 55.12
CA ASN A 176 6.22 8.86 56.16
C ASN A 176 5.05 9.61 56.81
N MET A 177 4.07 10.02 55.98
CA MET A 177 2.87 10.71 56.47
C MET A 177 1.96 9.81 57.32
N GLU A 178 1.83 8.53 56.96
CA GLU A 178 1.10 7.55 57.77
C GLU A 178 1.73 7.35 59.14
N LEU A 179 3.06 7.36 59.26
CA LEU A 179 3.76 7.30 60.54
C LEU A 179 3.50 8.56 61.39
N MET A 180 3.51 9.75 60.77
CA MET A 180 3.18 11.02 61.46
C MET A 180 1.72 11.07 61.88
N GLN A 181 0.80 10.53 61.11
CA GLN A 181 -0.62 10.41 61.43
C GLN A 181 -0.82 9.51 62.67
N GLN A 182 -0.12 8.35 62.73
CA GLN A 182 -0.17 7.44 63.89
C GLN A 182 0.34 8.11 65.19
N GLN A 183 1.25 9.06 65.04
CA GLN A 183 1.76 9.86 66.15
C GLN A 183 0.86 11.05 66.50
N GLY A 184 -0.25 11.27 65.81
CA GLY A 184 -1.17 12.37 66.00
C GLY A 184 -0.65 13.74 65.52
N LEU A 185 0.42 13.76 64.72
CA LEU A 185 1.06 14.98 64.23
C LEU A 185 0.37 15.62 63.02
N ILE A 186 -0.40 14.81 62.26
CA ILE A 186 -1.16 15.26 61.08
C ILE A 186 -2.56 14.64 61.04
N ILE A 187 -3.47 15.30 60.33
CA ILE A 187 -4.86 14.83 60.13
C ILE A 187 -4.93 13.82 58.99
N PRO A 188 -5.87 12.83 59.05
CA PRO A 188 -6.00 11.78 58.03
C PRO A 188 -6.18 12.28 56.60
N THR A 189 -6.87 13.41 56.45
CA THR A 189 -7.14 13.99 55.12
C THR A 189 -5.88 14.40 54.33
N GLU A 190 -4.77 14.72 55.02
CA GLU A 190 -3.49 15.04 54.36
C GLU A 190 -2.87 13.79 53.71
N VAL A 191 -2.99 12.64 54.37
CA VAL A 191 -2.59 11.34 53.79
C VAL A 191 -3.50 10.97 52.60
N ASP A 192 -4.80 11.19 52.73
CA ASP A 192 -5.76 10.89 51.67
C ASP A 192 -5.50 11.70 50.37
N LYS A 193 -5.09 12.98 50.49
CA LYS A 193 -4.68 13.80 49.34
C LYS A 193 -3.52 13.17 48.55
N LEU A 194 -2.51 12.66 49.25
CA LEU A 194 -1.37 11.99 48.63
C LEU A 194 -1.79 10.68 47.98
N LYS A 195 -2.66 9.90 48.62
CA LYS A 195 -3.21 8.66 48.05
C LYS A 195 -4.02 8.92 46.75
N ILE A 196 -4.80 10.00 46.74
CA ILE A 196 -5.54 10.43 45.53
C ILE A 196 -4.56 10.75 44.39
N ASN A 197 -3.50 11.53 44.69
CA ASN A 197 -2.48 11.85 43.64
C ASN A 197 -1.75 10.59 43.16
N ARG A 198 -1.35 9.73 44.08
CA ARG A 198 -0.73 8.45 43.76
C ARG A 198 -1.61 7.59 42.83
N ASN A 199 -2.92 7.49 43.10
CA ASN A 199 -3.86 6.77 42.28
C ASN A 199 -3.97 7.41 40.88
N SER A 200 -3.88 8.72 40.73
CA SER A 200 -3.83 9.40 39.44
C SER A 200 -2.58 9.03 38.64
N ILE A 201 -1.41 8.97 39.32
CA ILE A 201 -0.15 8.51 38.69
C ILE A 201 -0.28 7.06 38.21
N THR A 202 -0.77 6.14 39.06
CA THR A 202 -0.98 4.74 38.69
C THR A 202 -1.91 4.59 37.50
N ASN A 203 -3.02 5.33 37.47
CA ASN A 203 -3.93 5.33 36.31
C ASN A 203 -3.23 5.87 35.05
N GLY A 204 -2.34 6.84 35.18
CA GLY A 204 -1.50 7.35 34.09
C GLY A 204 -0.59 6.25 33.56
N ILE A 205 0.08 5.51 34.43
CA ILE A 205 0.95 4.38 34.05
C ILE A 205 0.15 3.31 33.24
N VAL A 206 -1.02 2.89 33.74
CA VAL A 206 -1.86 1.88 33.09
C VAL A 206 -2.25 2.32 31.68
N LYS A 207 -2.61 3.60 31.49
CA LYS A 207 -2.94 4.15 30.17
C LYS A 207 -1.74 4.13 29.22
N LEU A 208 -0.58 4.54 29.69
CA LEU A 208 0.65 4.57 28.89
C LEU A 208 1.13 3.16 28.54
N GLU A 209 1.00 2.19 29.45
CA GLU A 209 1.32 0.79 29.18
C GLU A 209 0.43 0.21 28.06
N ASN A 210 -0.86 0.56 28.05
CA ASN A 210 -1.74 0.17 26.95
C ASN A 210 -1.32 0.84 25.64
N THR A 211 -0.97 2.11 25.64
CA THR A 211 -0.44 2.81 24.45
C THR A 211 0.87 2.19 23.98
N ARG A 212 1.77 1.84 24.89
CA ARG A 212 3.02 1.14 24.60
C ARG A 212 2.76 -0.19 23.90
N LEU A 213 1.80 -0.96 24.38
CA LEU A 213 1.40 -2.21 23.76
C LEU A 213 0.89 -2.00 22.33
N GLN A 214 0.01 -1.01 22.11
CA GLN A 214 -0.53 -0.69 20.78
C GLN A 214 0.56 -0.26 19.80
N LEU A 215 1.49 0.62 20.20
CA LEU A 215 2.60 1.06 19.38
C LEU A 215 3.56 -0.10 19.05
N ASN A 216 3.83 -0.97 20.02
CA ASN A 216 4.66 -2.15 19.81
C ASN A 216 4.04 -3.12 18.79
N GLN A 217 2.73 -3.36 18.87
CA GLN A 217 1.99 -4.16 17.90
C GLN A 217 2.03 -3.54 16.50
N LEU A 218 1.82 -2.22 16.41
CA LEU A 218 1.91 -1.51 15.13
C LEU A 218 3.31 -1.63 14.52
N LEU A 219 4.35 -1.40 15.33
CA LEU A 219 5.74 -1.54 14.89
C LEU A 219 6.04 -2.96 14.41
N SER A 220 5.57 -3.98 15.14
CA SER A 220 5.73 -5.39 14.74
C SER A 220 5.12 -5.67 13.36
N ILE A 221 3.92 -5.17 13.10
CA ILE A 221 3.26 -5.31 11.79
C ILE A 221 4.06 -4.59 10.69
N LEU A 222 4.52 -3.35 10.96
CA LEU A 222 5.29 -2.57 9.99
C LEU A 222 6.61 -3.24 9.59
N VAL A 223 7.27 -3.93 10.52
CA VAL A 223 8.54 -4.63 10.25
C VAL A 223 8.34 -6.10 9.86
N GLY A 224 7.09 -6.58 9.75
CA GLY A 224 6.75 -7.90 9.24
C GLY A 224 6.87 -9.04 10.24
N PHE A 225 6.83 -8.76 11.55
CA PHE A 225 6.70 -9.79 12.57
C PHE A 225 5.24 -10.29 12.71
N PRO A 226 5.05 -11.51 13.23
CA PRO A 226 3.73 -11.99 13.60
C PRO A 226 3.05 -11.09 14.63
N GLU A 227 1.72 -11.01 14.56
CA GLU A 227 0.91 -10.30 15.55
C GLU A 227 1.21 -10.80 16.97
N GLY A 228 1.33 -9.85 17.92
CA GLY A 228 1.64 -10.17 19.33
C GLY A 228 3.12 -10.34 19.66
N THR A 229 4.04 -10.17 18.71
CA THR A 229 5.48 -10.15 18.99
C THR A 229 5.85 -8.89 19.76
N ALA A 230 6.38 -9.03 20.97
CA ALA A 230 6.89 -7.91 21.75
C ALA A 230 8.31 -7.56 21.28
N LEU A 231 8.49 -6.35 20.77
CA LEU A 231 9.79 -5.83 20.36
C LEU A 231 10.39 -4.99 21.51
N THR A 232 11.66 -5.22 21.81
CA THR A 232 12.43 -4.36 22.71
C THR A 232 13.25 -3.41 21.84
N ILE A 233 12.99 -2.10 21.96
CA ILE A 233 13.71 -1.08 21.20
C ILE A 233 14.83 -0.46 22.02
N ALA A 234 15.87 0.03 21.34
CA ALA A 234 16.96 0.76 21.98
C ALA A 234 16.45 2.08 22.56
N SER A 235 16.84 2.35 23.80
CA SER A 235 16.47 3.60 24.50
C SER A 235 17.45 4.76 24.25
N ASP A 236 18.66 4.45 23.78
CA ASP A 236 19.79 5.39 23.75
C ASP A 236 19.87 6.29 22.50
N GLU A 237 18.97 6.08 21.52
CA GLU A 237 18.95 6.90 20.30
C GLU A 237 18.16 8.21 20.41
N ILE A 238 17.70 8.58 21.61
CA ILE A 238 17.07 9.89 21.79
C ILE A 238 18.14 10.97 21.64
N ILE A 239 18.34 11.36 20.39
CA ILE A 239 18.79 12.67 19.91
C ILE A 239 20.27 12.98 20.06
N SER A 240 21.02 12.58 19.10
CA SER A 240 22.04 13.45 18.51
C SER A 240 21.32 14.50 17.62
N ASN A 241 21.69 15.77 17.75
CA ASN A 241 21.13 16.89 16.98
C ASN A 241 20.74 16.48 15.54
N PRO A 242 19.49 16.63 15.13
CA PRO A 242 19.12 16.37 13.75
C PRO A 242 19.86 17.37 12.87
N SER A 243 20.87 16.92 12.16
CA SER A 243 21.44 17.72 11.08
C SER A 243 20.39 17.77 9.96
N ILE A 244 19.76 18.93 9.80
CA ILE A 244 18.90 19.19 8.65
C ILE A 244 19.82 19.17 7.42
N THR A 245 19.96 18.00 6.81
CA THR A 245 20.66 17.89 5.54
C THR A 245 19.71 18.43 4.49
N GLU A 246 20.05 19.60 3.92
CA GLU A 246 19.35 20.07 2.73
C GLU A 246 19.54 19.00 1.64
N GLN A 247 18.49 18.20 1.43
CA GLN A 247 18.51 17.25 0.33
C GLN A 247 18.48 18.03 -0.98
N THR A 248 19.55 17.85 -1.71
CA THR A 248 19.76 18.31 -3.08
C THR A 248 18.56 18.03 -3.99
N ASN A 249 18.31 18.95 -4.89
CA ASN A 249 17.56 19.07 -6.14
C ASN A 249 17.06 17.80 -6.88
N ALA A 250 16.93 16.66 -6.24
CA ALA A 250 16.28 15.51 -6.84
C ALA A 250 14.77 15.79 -6.95
N LEU A 251 14.23 15.60 -8.14
CA LEU A 251 12.79 15.71 -8.39
C LEU A 251 12.05 14.77 -7.43
N ARG A 252 11.11 15.30 -6.66
CA ARG A 252 10.33 14.48 -5.74
C ARG A 252 9.54 13.41 -6.49
N PRO A 253 9.43 12.18 -5.97
CA PRO A 253 8.72 11.10 -6.66
C PRO A 253 7.29 11.46 -7.05
N GLU A 254 6.60 12.28 -6.28
CA GLU A 254 5.24 12.75 -6.57
C GLU A 254 5.18 13.60 -7.84
N LEU A 255 6.18 14.47 -8.06
CA LEU A 255 6.27 15.27 -9.29
C LEU A 255 6.72 14.42 -10.47
N GLU A 256 7.63 13.46 -10.26
CA GLU A 256 8.04 12.50 -11.28
C GLU A 256 6.84 11.67 -11.76
N LEU A 257 5.98 11.23 -10.85
CA LEU A 257 4.74 10.53 -11.17
C LEU A 257 3.82 11.37 -12.08
N ILE A 258 3.65 12.65 -11.78
CA ILE A 258 2.84 13.57 -12.60
C ILE A 258 3.45 13.77 -14.00
N GLN A 259 4.79 13.82 -14.10
CA GLN A 259 5.46 13.89 -15.39
C GLN A 259 5.23 12.63 -16.24
N LEU A 260 5.27 11.45 -15.62
CA LEU A 260 4.95 10.19 -16.29
C LEU A 260 3.48 10.15 -16.72
N GLN A 261 2.55 10.67 -15.92
CA GLN A 261 1.14 10.81 -16.31
C GLN A 261 0.96 11.74 -17.50
N LYS A 262 1.75 12.84 -17.62
CA LYS A 262 1.76 13.68 -18.82
C LYS A 262 2.25 12.90 -20.05
N GLN A 263 3.31 12.11 -19.90
CA GLN A 263 3.81 11.28 -21.00
C GLN A 263 2.77 10.24 -21.41
N MET A 264 2.10 9.60 -20.46
CA MET A 264 1.01 8.67 -20.73
C MET A 264 -0.12 9.34 -21.53
N ASN A 265 -0.55 10.54 -21.15
CA ASN A 265 -1.57 11.30 -21.86
C ASN A 265 -1.15 11.63 -23.31
N VAL A 266 0.14 11.93 -23.55
CA VAL A 266 0.67 12.12 -24.90
C VAL A 266 0.61 10.83 -25.72
N GLU A 267 0.96 9.70 -25.14
CA GLU A 267 0.87 8.40 -25.83
C GLU A 267 -0.58 8.01 -26.10
N GLU A 268 -1.51 8.21 -25.16
CA GLU A 268 -2.95 7.98 -25.40
C GLU A 268 -3.49 8.79 -26.57
N ARG A 269 -3.04 10.06 -26.68
CA ARG A 269 -3.38 10.90 -27.85
C ARG A 269 -2.84 10.31 -29.15
N LYS A 270 -1.57 9.87 -29.18
CA LYS A 270 -0.98 9.19 -30.34
C LYS A 270 -1.75 7.92 -30.67
N GLY A 271 -2.10 7.10 -29.67
CA GLY A 271 -2.93 5.90 -29.84
C GLY A 271 -4.26 6.20 -30.49
N THR A 272 -4.91 7.29 -30.11
CA THR A 272 -6.17 7.74 -30.73
C THR A 272 -5.97 8.14 -32.20
N TYR A 273 -4.85 8.79 -32.54
CA TYR A 273 -4.53 9.08 -33.96
C TYR A 273 -4.20 7.79 -34.74
N MET A 274 -3.49 6.84 -34.15
CA MET A 274 -3.19 5.56 -34.78
C MET A 274 -4.46 4.74 -35.05
N ALA A 275 -5.53 4.95 -34.30
CA ALA A 275 -6.83 4.31 -34.53
C ALA A 275 -7.57 4.80 -35.80
N TYR A 276 -7.07 5.83 -36.51
CA TYR A 276 -7.56 6.22 -37.82
C TYR A 276 -6.93 5.40 -38.97
N LEU A 277 -5.84 4.69 -38.71
CA LEU A 277 -5.16 3.87 -39.69
C LEU A 277 -5.81 2.49 -39.75
N PRO A 278 -5.78 1.82 -40.92
CA PRO A 278 -6.27 0.47 -41.04
C PRO A 278 -5.36 -0.54 -40.31
N THR A 279 -5.92 -1.70 -39.99
CA THR A 279 -5.15 -2.88 -39.54
C THR A 279 -5.10 -3.90 -40.70
N LEU A 280 -3.96 -4.57 -40.86
CA LEU A 280 -3.75 -5.64 -41.85
C LEU A 280 -3.38 -6.91 -41.11
N SER A 281 -4.11 -7.97 -41.34
CA SER A 281 -3.84 -9.29 -40.81
C SER A 281 -3.78 -10.35 -41.88
N PHE A 282 -2.87 -11.33 -41.72
CA PHE A 282 -2.91 -12.60 -42.43
C PHE A 282 -3.78 -13.56 -41.62
N TYR A 283 -4.59 -14.33 -42.32
CA TYR A 283 -5.36 -15.39 -41.69
C TYR A 283 -5.38 -16.63 -42.60
N GLY A 284 -5.46 -17.79 -41.94
CA GLY A 284 -5.64 -19.06 -42.61
C GLY A 284 -6.55 -19.95 -41.80
N ALA A 285 -7.39 -20.74 -42.42
CA ALA A 285 -8.24 -21.69 -41.72
C ALA A 285 -8.31 -23.01 -42.45
N TYR A 286 -8.35 -24.08 -41.70
CA TYR A 286 -8.72 -25.41 -42.11
C TYR A 286 -10.02 -25.78 -41.40
N ASN A 287 -11.06 -26.10 -42.23
CA ASN A 287 -12.36 -26.50 -41.72
C ASN A 287 -12.62 -27.96 -42.15
N TYR A 288 -13.17 -28.72 -41.25
CA TYR A 288 -13.68 -30.05 -41.52
C TYR A 288 -15.13 -30.12 -41.04
N ASN A 289 -16.07 -30.13 -42.02
CA ASN A 289 -17.50 -30.18 -41.76
C ASN A 289 -18.01 -31.60 -41.95
N TYR A 290 -18.45 -32.25 -40.91
CA TYR A 290 -19.05 -33.56 -40.93
C TYR A 290 -20.59 -33.42 -40.89
N ASN A 291 -21.24 -33.84 -41.99
CA ASN A 291 -22.67 -33.72 -42.22
C ASN A 291 -23.34 -35.07 -42.07
N MET A 292 -24.47 -35.12 -41.36
CA MET A 292 -25.16 -36.37 -41.05
C MET A 292 -26.67 -36.19 -41.24
N LYS A 293 -27.28 -37.18 -41.89
CA LYS A 293 -28.73 -37.41 -41.96
C LYS A 293 -28.97 -38.87 -41.64
N PRO A 294 -29.17 -39.24 -40.37
CA PRO A 294 -29.28 -40.65 -39.95
C PRO A 294 -30.42 -41.41 -40.59
N GLU A 295 -31.49 -40.71 -40.92
CA GLU A 295 -32.70 -41.32 -41.56
C GLU A 295 -32.37 -41.93 -42.94
N ASP A 296 -31.42 -41.33 -43.68
CA ASP A 296 -31.00 -41.77 -45.01
C ASP A 296 -29.64 -42.48 -44.98
N ASP A 297 -29.09 -42.80 -43.80
CA ASP A 297 -27.71 -43.28 -43.54
C ASP A 297 -26.62 -42.44 -44.23
N PHE A 298 -26.91 -41.13 -44.41
CA PHE A 298 -26.00 -40.21 -45.06
C PHE A 298 -25.03 -39.64 -44.07
N ARG A 299 -23.73 -39.81 -44.31
CA ARG A 299 -22.60 -39.28 -43.53
C ARG A 299 -21.48 -38.89 -44.48
N THR A 300 -21.10 -37.63 -44.44
CA THR A 300 -19.98 -37.16 -45.29
C THR A 300 -19.15 -36.07 -44.59
N GLY A 301 -17.86 -36.17 -44.74
CA GLY A 301 -16.89 -35.17 -44.26
C GLY A 301 -16.39 -34.33 -45.43
N ILE A 302 -16.49 -33.02 -45.30
CA ILE A 302 -16.06 -32.07 -46.34
C ILE A 302 -14.94 -31.21 -45.78
N PRO A 303 -13.67 -31.43 -46.14
CA PRO A 303 -12.57 -30.56 -45.78
C PRO A 303 -12.56 -29.30 -46.65
N SER A 304 -12.18 -28.19 -46.07
CA SER A 304 -11.85 -26.94 -46.78
C SER A 304 -10.70 -26.21 -46.12
N ALA A 305 -9.88 -25.56 -46.92
CA ALA A 305 -8.78 -24.74 -46.44
C ALA A 305 -8.67 -23.46 -47.26
N PHE A 306 -8.34 -22.39 -46.58
CA PHE A 306 -8.11 -21.10 -47.24
C PHE A 306 -7.08 -20.27 -46.48
N LEU A 307 -6.41 -19.40 -47.23
CA LEU A 307 -5.47 -18.39 -46.75
C LEU A 307 -5.90 -17.05 -47.34
N GLY A 308 -5.71 -15.99 -46.57
CA GLY A 308 -6.10 -14.67 -47.01
C GLY A 308 -5.45 -13.53 -46.23
N LEU A 309 -5.62 -12.35 -46.77
CA LEU A 309 -5.30 -11.09 -46.10
C LEU A 309 -6.61 -10.38 -45.80
N ARG A 310 -6.70 -9.80 -44.60
CA ARG A 310 -7.84 -8.99 -44.15
C ARG A 310 -7.35 -7.59 -43.81
N LEU A 311 -7.96 -6.61 -44.46
CA LEU A 311 -7.79 -5.20 -44.17
C LEU A 311 -9.05 -4.70 -43.46
N ASP A 312 -8.91 -4.27 -42.17
CA ASP A 312 -10.00 -3.69 -41.41
C ASP A 312 -9.73 -2.18 -41.25
N TRP A 313 -10.64 -1.36 -41.79
CA TRP A 313 -10.53 0.10 -41.72
C TRP A 313 -11.88 0.74 -41.38
N THR A 314 -11.93 1.36 -40.21
CA THR A 314 -13.13 2.08 -39.77
C THR A 314 -13.14 3.49 -40.33
N LEU A 315 -13.88 3.70 -41.44
CA LEU A 315 -13.99 4.98 -42.16
C LEU A 315 -14.83 6.00 -41.39
N PHE A 316 -15.87 5.54 -40.70
CA PHE A 316 -16.74 6.38 -39.87
C PHE A 316 -17.10 5.65 -38.58
N ASP A 317 -16.92 6.33 -37.43
CA ASP A 317 -17.11 5.80 -36.08
C ASP A 317 -18.11 6.62 -35.24
N GLY A 318 -18.96 7.42 -35.87
CA GLY A 318 -19.88 8.28 -35.12
C GLY A 318 -19.20 9.38 -34.32
N PHE A 319 -18.02 9.85 -34.74
CA PHE A 319 -17.20 10.86 -34.06
C PHE A 319 -16.55 10.39 -32.75
N GLU A 320 -16.47 9.10 -32.47
CA GLU A 320 -15.88 8.55 -31.24
C GLU A 320 -14.43 9.03 -31.08
N LYS A 321 -13.57 8.83 -32.08
CA LYS A 321 -12.15 9.24 -32.04
C LYS A 321 -11.99 10.74 -31.83
N LYS A 322 -12.82 11.57 -32.49
CA LYS A 322 -12.82 13.02 -32.31
C LYS A 322 -13.13 13.43 -30.87
N ASN A 323 -14.12 12.78 -30.26
CA ASN A 323 -14.49 13.07 -28.87
C ASN A 323 -13.44 12.53 -27.89
N LYS A 324 -12.80 11.38 -28.15
CA LYS A 324 -11.65 10.87 -27.37
C LYS A 324 -10.48 11.85 -27.38
N LEU A 325 -10.17 12.50 -28.51
CA LEU A 325 -9.14 13.55 -28.59
C LEU A 325 -9.49 14.78 -27.73
N LYS A 326 -10.77 15.15 -27.67
CA LYS A 326 -11.21 16.25 -26.77
C LYS A 326 -11.07 15.87 -25.31
N VAL A 327 -11.48 14.65 -24.92
CA VAL A 327 -11.31 14.13 -23.55
C VAL A 327 -9.82 14.13 -23.18
N ASN A 328 -8.96 13.67 -24.09
CA ASN A 328 -7.51 13.69 -23.86
C ASN A 328 -6.96 15.12 -23.67
N ALA A 329 -7.49 16.11 -24.41
CA ALA A 329 -7.12 17.53 -24.22
C ALA A 329 -7.51 18.04 -22.83
N TYR A 330 -8.72 17.72 -22.35
CA TYR A 330 -9.14 18.06 -20.98
C TYR A 330 -8.33 17.33 -19.91
N ASN A 331 -7.99 16.06 -20.13
CA ASN A 331 -7.10 15.32 -19.23
C ASN A 331 -5.72 15.98 -19.15
N LYS A 332 -5.17 16.46 -20.27
CA LYS A 332 -3.91 17.21 -20.28
C LYS A 332 -3.99 18.46 -19.40
N GLU A 333 -5.05 19.24 -19.52
CA GLU A 333 -5.28 20.45 -18.72
C GLU A 333 -5.41 20.09 -17.23
N LYS A 334 -6.17 19.03 -16.91
CA LYS A 334 -6.30 18.51 -15.55
C LYS A 334 -4.94 18.12 -14.95
N ILE A 335 -4.09 17.40 -15.70
CA ILE A 335 -2.76 17.00 -15.24
C ILE A 335 -1.86 18.24 -15.03
N GLN A 336 -1.97 19.26 -15.87
CA GLN A 336 -1.24 20.53 -15.68
C GLN A 336 -1.65 21.25 -14.40
N ASN A 337 -2.95 21.29 -14.11
CA ASN A 337 -3.47 21.87 -12.87
C ASN A 337 -3.03 21.04 -11.64
N GLN A 338 -3.01 19.71 -11.75
CA GLN A 338 -2.51 18.82 -10.69
C GLN A 338 -1.01 19.06 -10.43
N GLU A 339 -0.20 19.25 -11.48
CA GLU A 339 1.23 19.57 -11.33
C GLU A 339 1.45 20.88 -10.60
N LEU A 340 0.71 21.95 -11.00
CA LEU A 340 0.81 23.23 -10.33
C LEU A 340 0.43 23.13 -8.86
N LEU A 341 -0.71 22.47 -8.56
CA LEU A 341 -1.17 22.28 -7.20
C LEU A 341 -0.17 21.47 -6.37
N ALA A 342 0.31 20.34 -6.89
CA ALA A 342 1.29 19.51 -6.22
C ALA A 342 2.60 20.27 -5.94
N THR A 343 3.08 21.07 -6.90
CA THR A 343 4.28 21.90 -6.73
C THR A 343 4.08 22.92 -5.60
N GLN A 344 2.91 23.59 -5.56
CA GLN A 344 2.58 24.56 -4.52
C GLN A 344 2.48 23.88 -3.13
N GLN A 345 1.83 22.74 -3.07
CA GLN A 345 1.70 21.97 -1.82
C GLN A 345 3.06 21.48 -1.31
N LEU A 346 3.92 20.96 -2.19
CA LEU A 346 5.26 20.50 -1.81
C LEU A 346 6.16 21.66 -1.34
N ASN A 347 6.09 22.83 -2.00
CA ASN A 347 6.83 24.00 -1.58
C ASN A 347 6.35 24.49 -0.20
N LEU A 348 5.02 24.53 0.02
CA LEU A 348 4.44 24.88 1.30
C LEU A 348 4.83 23.89 2.40
N ALA A 349 4.72 22.57 2.13
CA ALA A 349 5.10 21.53 3.06
C ALA A 349 6.58 21.62 3.44
N THR A 350 7.47 21.86 2.47
CA THR A 350 8.90 22.04 2.72
C THR A 350 9.17 23.28 3.58
N ALA A 351 8.53 24.40 3.27
CA ALA A 351 8.68 25.63 4.04
C ALA A 351 8.15 25.48 5.48
N ASN A 352 7.02 24.77 5.66
CA ASN A 352 6.48 24.45 6.98
C ASN A 352 7.41 23.54 7.75
N ALA A 353 7.86 22.42 7.15
CA ALA A 353 8.76 21.48 7.81
C ALA A 353 10.06 22.15 8.28
N LYS A 354 10.62 23.09 7.50
CA LYS A 354 11.80 23.85 7.91
C LYS A 354 11.52 24.73 9.12
N ARG A 355 10.41 25.48 9.11
CA ARG A 355 10.01 26.33 10.24
C ARG A 355 9.69 25.51 11.48
N ASP A 356 8.99 24.37 11.31
CA ASP A 356 8.65 23.49 12.42
C ASP A 356 9.92 22.89 13.04
N ALA A 357 10.89 22.46 12.25
CA ALA A 357 12.17 21.95 12.76
C ALA A 357 12.95 23.01 13.57
N GLU A 358 12.99 24.27 13.08
CA GLU A 358 13.60 25.37 13.82
C GLU A 358 12.87 25.66 15.14
N LEU A 359 11.54 25.69 15.10
CA LEU A 359 10.71 25.92 16.29
C LEU A 359 10.85 24.79 17.31
N GLN A 360 10.80 23.53 16.86
CA GLN A 360 10.89 22.39 17.78
C GLN A 360 12.27 22.23 18.40
N THR A 361 13.33 22.59 17.68
CA THR A 361 14.68 22.65 18.26
C THR A 361 14.73 23.64 19.42
N ALA A 362 14.18 24.85 19.25
CA ALA A 362 14.11 25.85 20.32
C ALA A 362 13.20 25.39 21.49
N ASN A 363 12.03 24.79 21.17
CA ASN A 363 11.11 24.26 22.18
C ASN A 363 11.77 23.14 22.99
N LEU A 364 12.55 22.27 22.37
CA LEU A 364 13.25 21.19 23.05
C LEU A 364 14.22 21.75 24.15
N GLU A 365 15.03 22.73 23.77
CA GLU A 365 15.96 23.33 24.72
C GLU A 365 15.23 24.05 25.87
N MET A 366 14.12 24.75 25.58
CA MET A 366 13.30 25.37 26.62
C MET A 366 12.67 24.32 27.58
N ASN A 367 12.17 23.18 27.02
CA ASN A 367 11.58 22.14 27.87
C ASN A 367 12.63 21.37 28.69
N LYS A 368 13.87 21.20 28.20
CA LYS A 368 14.98 20.66 28.98
C LYS A 368 15.28 21.58 30.22
N GLU A 369 15.38 22.88 29.98
CA GLU A 369 15.62 23.84 31.07
C GLU A 369 14.42 23.90 32.05
N GLN A 370 13.19 23.87 31.53
CA GLN A 370 11.98 23.81 32.35
C GLN A 370 11.96 22.57 33.25
N LEU A 371 12.32 21.39 32.73
CA LEU A 371 12.44 20.17 33.53
C LEU A 371 13.48 20.34 34.64
N ARG A 372 14.67 20.82 34.30
CA ARG A 372 15.76 21.05 35.27
C ARG A 372 15.35 22.01 36.42
N LEU A 373 14.60 23.06 36.06
CA LEU A 373 14.06 24.01 37.06
C LEU A 373 12.99 23.37 37.94
N SER A 374 12.06 22.61 37.31
CA SER A 374 10.97 21.93 38.04
C SER A 374 11.50 20.85 38.99
N GLU A 375 12.56 20.11 38.61
CA GLU A 375 13.23 19.15 39.48
C GLU A 375 13.80 19.86 40.72
N ARG A 376 14.49 20.98 40.55
CA ARG A 376 15.03 21.75 41.66
C ARG A 376 13.93 22.29 42.62
N VAL A 377 12.82 22.78 42.05
CA VAL A 377 11.67 23.25 42.83
C VAL A 377 11.05 22.12 43.63
N TYR A 378 10.84 20.95 42.98
CA TYR A 378 10.30 19.77 43.65
C TYR A 378 11.21 19.25 44.75
N ASP A 379 12.53 19.15 44.53
CA ASP A 379 13.50 18.71 45.56
C ASP A 379 13.55 19.68 46.76
N ALA A 380 13.51 20.98 46.50
CA ALA A 380 13.43 21.99 47.55
C ALA A 380 12.11 21.88 48.36
N ALA A 381 10.98 21.74 47.65
CA ALA A 381 9.68 21.54 48.29
C ALA A 381 9.64 20.24 49.11
N LYS A 382 10.21 19.14 48.60
CA LYS A 382 10.32 17.86 49.33
C LYS A 382 11.15 17.99 50.61
N ALA A 383 12.25 18.74 50.57
CA ALA A 383 13.09 19.04 51.78
C ALA A 383 12.36 19.92 52.81
N GLN A 384 11.71 21.00 52.37
CA GLN A 384 10.93 21.90 53.20
C GLN A 384 9.73 21.20 53.85
N PHE A 385 9.06 20.34 53.10
CA PHE A 385 7.96 19.53 53.61
C PHE A 385 8.42 18.57 54.72
N LYS A 386 9.56 17.90 54.54
CA LYS A 386 10.18 17.07 55.57
C LYS A 386 10.56 17.85 56.83
N ALA A 387 10.92 19.13 56.68
CA ALA A 387 11.19 20.06 57.78
C ALA A 387 9.92 20.66 58.41
N GLY A 388 8.73 20.37 57.86
CA GLY A 388 7.44 20.87 58.36
C GLY A 388 7.19 22.37 58.07
N THR A 389 7.91 22.96 57.11
CA THR A 389 7.85 24.39 56.79
C THR A 389 6.88 24.75 55.67
N ILE A 390 6.41 23.77 54.89
CA ILE A 390 5.38 23.95 53.86
C ILE A 390 4.25 22.91 54.00
N SER A 391 3.10 23.22 53.41
CA SER A 391 1.91 22.37 53.43
C SER A 391 1.99 21.23 52.41
N THR A 392 1.15 20.18 52.59
CA THR A 392 0.94 19.12 51.62
C THR A 392 0.50 19.66 50.24
N ASN A 393 -0.32 20.72 50.22
CA ASN A 393 -0.78 21.34 48.98
C ASN A 393 0.35 21.97 48.16
N GLU A 394 1.29 22.66 48.85
CA GLU A 394 2.46 23.26 48.19
C GLU A 394 3.39 22.20 47.63
N LEU A 395 3.59 21.08 48.34
CA LEU A 395 4.35 19.95 47.83
C LEU A 395 3.69 19.32 46.60
N LEU A 396 2.35 19.07 46.63
CA LEU A 396 1.60 18.53 45.49
C LEU A 396 1.61 19.47 44.29
N GLN A 397 1.63 20.80 44.53
CA GLN A 397 1.77 21.78 43.44
C GLN A 397 3.14 21.68 42.76
N ALA A 398 4.22 21.53 43.54
CA ALA A 398 5.56 21.31 42.99
C ALA A 398 5.68 19.99 42.25
N ASP A 399 5.06 18.90 42.75
CA ASP A 399 5.00 17.58 42.09
C ASP A 399 4.26 17.66 40.77
N ASN A 400 3.08 18.29 40.73
CA ASN A 400 2.33 18.50 39.49
C ASN A 400 3.13 19.34 38.47
N GLY A 401 3.88 20.35 38.92
CA GLY A 401 4.78 21.14 38.09
C GLY A 401 5.89 20.29 37.45
N LEU A 402 6.47 19.38 38.24
CA LEU A 402 7.47 18.42 37.73
C LEU A 402 6.87 17.45 36.71
N GLN A 403 5.73 16.83 37.01
CA GLN A 403 5.05 15.92 36.08
C GLN A 403 4.68 16.62 34.78
N GLN A 404 4.22 17.87 34.82
CA GLN A 404 3.92 18.66 33.61
C GLN A 404 5.18 18.94 32.81
N ALA A 405 6.31 19.30 33.44
CA ALA A 405 7.57 19.55 32.76
C ALA A 405 8.12 18.26 32.06
N GLN A 406 8.04 17.12 32.78
CA GLN A 406 8.39 15.81 32.22
C GLN A 406 7.54 15.47 30.96
N SER A 407 6.21 15.66 31.07
CA SER A 407 5.30 15.41 29.96
C SER A 407 5.55 16.34 28.76
N SER A 408 5.83 17.63 29.04
CA SER A 408 6.15 18.62 27.99
C SER A 408 7.45 18.29 27.26
N LEU A 409 8.48 17.85 28.00
CA LEU A 409 9.74 17.42 27.39
C LEU A 409 9.52 16.22 26.45
N VAL A 410 8.79 15.19 26.90
CA VAL A 410 8.48 14.02 26.06
C VAL A 410 7.68 14.44 24.84
N GLY A 411 6.70 15.35 24.99
CA GLY A 411 5.95 15.91 23.86
C GLY A 411 6.83 16.66 22.85
N ALA A 412 7.83 17.41 23.33
CA ALA A 412 8.78 18.12 22.47
C ALA A 412 9.73 17.19 21.68
N TYR A 413 9.93 15.96 22.15
CA TYR A 413 10.66 14.95 21.39
C TYR A 413 9.84 14.32 20.26
N LEU A 414 8.52 14.35 20.33
CA LEU A 414 7.61 13.74 19.35
C LEU A 414 7.16 14.71 18.26
N SER A 415 7.30 16.00 18.46
CA SER A 415 6.87 17.04 17.53
C SER A 415 7.97 17.43 16.53
#